data_e0a4221bc807ba8e545b7b8fd420cc31
#
_entry.id   e0a4221bc807ba8e545b7b8fd420cc31
#
_cell.length_a   1.000
_cell.length_b   1.000
_cell.length_c   1.000
_cell.angle_alpha   90.00
_cell.angle_beta   90.00
_cell.angle_gamma   90.00
#
_symmetry.space_group_name_H-M   'P 1'
#
loop_
_entity.id
_entity.type
_entity.pdbx_description
1 polymer ?
#
loop_
_entity_poly.entity_id
_entity_poly.type
_entity_poly.pdbx_seq_one_letter_code
_entity_poly.pdbx_strand_id
1 'polypeptide(L)'
;VDELIIQHEDIKRRYSLTKRNTEEVCGKIENQYSIISTLEKKVQILEEKVYGNNESLKNKYKNNFADRYFYENIKESENSQNACPWTFDEYDMAREELFYASLQVRKAFILNSPYIKRNLFVYQAYNNGKYTIAEKQEMFPHLFNSLSVVIPVLSSTFASVGRFLKHAGNMSLGMLIIDESGQAMPQSALGALYRTRQAVVVGDPLQVEPVVTIPKVLIDILADSTGVANEYKVIENSVQTLADNMNEFNGMIGERQVGCPLVVHRRCIEPMFSISNMISYDNRMSVSYTHLRAHET
;
A
#
# COMPACT_ATOMS: atom_id res chain seq x y z
N VAL A 1 33.43 -69.70 0.64
CA VAL A 1 32.72 -69.74 -0.63
C VAL A 1 31.29 -69.20 -0.42
N ASP A 2 30.58 -69.66 0.60
CA ASP A 2 29.19 -69.27 0.87
C ASP A 2 29.01 -67.76 1.18
N GLU A 3 29.96 -67.18 1.88
CA GLU A 3 29.96 -65.75 2.22
C GLU A 3 30.15 -64.85 0.99
N LEU A 4 30.96 -65.27 0.04
CA LEU A 4 31.15 -64.57 -1.26
C LEU A 4 29.94 -64.68 -2.17
N ILE A 5 29.20 -65.78 -2.11
CA ILE A 5 27.96 -65.98 -2.88
C ILE A 5 26.88 -65.04 -2.32
N ILE A 6 26.71 -64.93 -1.01
CA ILE A 6 25.77 -64.03 -0.35
C ILE A 6 26.10 -62.58 -0.68
N GLN A 7 27.36 -62.18 -0.62
CA GLN A 7 27.78 -60.82 -1.02
C GLN A 7 27.50 -60.52 -2.47
N HIS A 8 27.72 -61.48 -3.38
CA HIS A 8 27.42 -61.31 -4.79
C HIS A 8 25.94 -61.15 -5.06
N GLU A 9 25.08 -61.91 -4.38
CA GLU A 9 23.61 -61.77 -4.51
C GLU A 9 23.10 -60.42 -3.96
N ASP A 10 23.65 -59.93 -2.85
CA ASP A 10 23.30 -58.64 -2.30
C ASP A 10 23.71 -57.50 -3.24
N ILE A 11 24.91 -57.53 -3.79
CA ILE A 11 25.38 -56.56 -4.80
C ILE A 11 24.46 -56.58 -6.06
N LYS A 12 24.08 -57.74 -6.53
CA LYS A 12 23.22 -57.93 -7.69
C LYS A 12 21.82 -57.36 -7.42
N ARG A 13 21.29 -57.53 -6.20
CA ARG A 13 20.03 -57.01 -5.77
C ARG A 13 20.08 -55.46 -5.67
N ARG A 14 21.11 -54.90 -5.08
CA ARG A 14 21.34 -53.45 -4.99
C ARG A 14 21.49 -52.84 -6.40
N TYR A 15 22.21 -53.46 -7.26
CA TYR A 15 22.38 -53.00 -8.65
C TYR A 15 21.01 -52.96 -9.40
N SER A 16 20.20 -53.99 -9.29
CA SER A 16 18.89 -54.06 -9.92
C SER A 16 17.95 -53.01 -9.37
N LEU A 17 17.97 -52.72 -8.04
CA LEU A 17 17.17 -51.69 -7.41
C LEU A 17 17.63 -50.28 -7.85
N THR A 18 18.93 -50.04 -7.91
CA THR A 18 19.50 -48.76 -8.36
C THR A 18 19.14 -48.51 -9.83
N LYS A 19 19.26 -49.52 -10.68
CA LYS A 19 18.87 -49.42 -12.10
C LYS A 19 17.41 -49.06 -12.27
N ARG A 20 16.50 -49.71 -11.52
CA ARG A 20 15.07 -49.39 -11.52
C ARG A 20 14.79 -47.97 -11.07
N ASN A 21 15.42 -47.51 -9.99
CA ASN A 21 15.29 -46.14 -9.50
C ASN A 21 15.80 -45.10 -10.50
N THR A 22 16.92 -45.44 -11.20
CA THR A 22 17.47 -44.59 -12.28
C THR A 22 16.49 -44.46 -13.45
N GLU A 23 15.92 -45.57 -13.89
CA GLU A 23 14.92 -45.59 -14.99
C GLU A 23 13.66 -44.77 -14.60
N GLU A 24 13.19 -44.88 -13.34
CA GLU A 24 12.07 -44.08 -12.83
C GLU A 24 12.39 -42.56 -12.79
N VAL A 25 13.59 -42.21 -12.34
CA VAL A 25 14.06 -40.80 -12.32
C VAL A 25 14.20 -40.26 -13.73
N CYS A 26 14.76 -41.02 -14.66
CA CYS A 26 14.85 -40.65 -16.09
C CYS A 26 13.46 -40.38 -16.68
N GLY A 27 12.48 -41.24 -16.41
CA GLY A 27 11.11 -41.04 -16.88
C GLY A 27 10.45 -39.78 -16.29
N LYS A 28 10.72 -39.46 -15.03
CA LYS A 28 10.28 -38.21 -14.43
C LYS A 28 10.92 -36.97 -15.07
N ILE A 29 12.21 -37.06 -15.37
CA ILE A 29 12.95 -35.99 -16.04
C ILE A 29 12.40 -35.77 -17.45
N GLU A 30 12.20 -36.83 -18.27
CA GLU A 30 11.63 -36.73 -19.62
C GLU A 30 10.23 -36.09 -19.60
N ASN A 31 9.40 -36.48 -18.61
CA ASN A 31 8.08 -35.84 -18.43
C ASN A 31 8.18 -34.35 -18.10
N GLN A 32 9.11 -33.96 -17.23
CA GLN A 32 9.36 -32.56 -16.91
C GLN A 32 9.85 -31.76 -18.13
N TYR A 33 10.74 -32.31 -18.95
CA TYR A 33 11.16 -31.69 -20.22
C TYR A 33 10.00 -31.46 -21.16
N SER A 34 9.07 -32.42 -21.27
CA SER A 34 7.88 -32.29 -22.09
C SER A 34 6.97 -31.16 -21.61
N ILE A 35 6.80 -31.05 -20.28
CA ILE A 35 6.02 -29.95 -19.64
C ILE A 35 6.71 -28.59 -19.90
N ILE A 36 8.02 -28.51 -19.72
CA ILE A 36 8.80 -27.29 -19.98
C ILE A 36 8.62 -26.85 -21.43
N SER A 37 8.82 -27.74 -22.38
CA SER A 37 8.66 -27.43 -23.82
C SER A 37 7.24 -26.92 -24.14
N THR A 38 6.23 -27.49 -23.49
CA THR A 38 4.84 -27.04 -23.67
C THR A 38 4.61 -25.64 -23.08
N LEU A 39 5.22 -25.35 -21.93
CA LEU A 39 5.15 -24.04 -21.30
C LEU A 39 5.89 -22.98 -22.12
N GLU A 40 7.07 -23.29 -22.62
CA GLU A 40 7.85 -22.40 -23.51
C GLU A 40 7.05 -21.99 -24.76
N LYS A 41 6.37 -22.93 -25.40
CA LYS A 41 5.48 -22.62 -26.54
C LYS A 41 4.32 -21.68 -26.11
N LYS A 42 3.73 -21.93 -24.95
CA LYS A 42 2.66 -21.04 -24.44
C LYS A 42 3.18 -19.64 -24.12
N VAL A 43 4.36 -19.52 -23.54
CA VAL A 43 5.01 -18.23 -23.27
C VAL A 43 5.22 -17.48 -24.57
N GLN A 44 5.80 -18.12 -25.59
CA GLN A 44 6.02 -17.50 -26.90
C GLN A 44 4.72 -16.98 -27.53
N ILE A 45 3.64 -17.77 -27.50
CA ILE A 45 2.32 -17.33 -28.02
C ILE A 45 1.79 -16.12 -27.25
N LEU A 46 1.98 -16.10 -25.92
CA LEU A 46 1.57 -14.98 -25.10
C LEU A 46 2.40 -13.73 -25.35
N GLU A 47 3.72 -13.88 -25.54
CA GLU A 47 4.61 -12.77 -25.88
C GLU A 47 4.24 -12.15 -27.24
N GLU A 48 3.95 -12.96 -28.26
CA GLU A 48 3.48 -12.46 -29.55
C GLU A 48 2.15 -11.70 -29.45
N LYS A 49 1.21 -12.20 -28.63
CA LYS A 49 -0.06 -11.50 -28.37
C LYS A 49 0.14 -10.19 -27.62
N VAL A 50 1.00 -10.18 -26.62
CA VAL A 50 1.33 -8.97 -25.85
C VAL A 50 1.98 -7.93 -26.76
N TYR A 51 2.94 -8.36 -27.61
CA TYR A 51 3.58 -7.46 -28.55
C TYR A 51 2.56 -6.85 -29.55
N GLY A 52 1.71 -7.66 -30.16
CA GLY A 52 0.69 -7.18 -31.09
C GLY A 52 -0.32 -6.23 -30.45
N ASN A 53 -0.73 -6.51 -29.21
CA ASN A 53 -1.60 -5.62 -28.44
C ASN A 53 -0.88 -4.31 -28.07
N ASN A 54 0.38 -4.37 -27.68
CA ASN A 54 1.17 -3.19 -27.32
C ASN A 54 1.34 -2.26 -28.52
N GLU A 55 1.66 -2.77 -29.72
CA GLU A 55 1.76 -1.96 -30.93
C GLU A 55 0.42 -1.27 -31.28
N SER A 56 -0.67 -2.01 -31.17
CA SER A 56 -2.01 -1.44 -31.39
C SER A 56 -2.35 -0.33 -30.41
N LEU A 57 -2.04 -0.54 -29.12
CA LEU A 57 -2.27 0.44 -28.08
C LEU A 57 -1.34 1.65 -28.20
N LYS A 58 -0.07 1.43 -28.55
CA LYS A 58 0.90 2.50 -28.79
C LYS A 58 0.48 3.39 -29.96
N ASN A 59 -0.02 2.81 -31.04
CA ASN A 59 -0.56 3.57 -32.17
C ASN A 59 -1.79 4.37 -31.80
N LYS A 60 -2.67 3.84 -30.91
CA LYS A 60 -3.87 4.49 -30.44
C LYS A 60 -3.59 5.62 -29.44
N TYR A 61 -2.74 5.36 -28.45
CA TYR A 61 -2.51 6.25 -27.31
C TYR A 61 -1.21 7.05 -27.40
N LYS A 62 -0.35 6.77 -28.38
CA LYS A 62 0.89 7.52 -28.66
C LYS A 62 1.75 7.68 -27.40
N ASN A 63 1.99 8.94 -27.00
CA ASN A 63 2.86 9.30 -25.87
C ASN A 63 2.29 8.93 -24.49
N ASN A 64 1.02 8.56 -24.43
CA ASN A 64 0.37 8.18 -23.18
C ASN A 64 0.38 6.67 -22.93
N PHE A 65 1.10 5.91 -23.76
CA PHE A 65 1.21 4.46 -23.61
C PHE A 65 2.52 4.09 -22.90
N ALA A 66 2.39 3.40 -21.76
CA ALA A 66 3.52 2.83 -21.04
C ALA A 66 3.81 1.41 -21.54
N ASP A 67 4.85 1.26 -22.32
CA ASP A 67 5.35 -0.03 -22.79
C ASP A 67 6.47 -0.58 -21.88
N ARG A 68 7.03 -1.72 -22.27
CA ARG A 68 8.14 -2.32 -21.52
C ARG A 68 9.35 -1.37 -21.44
N TYR A 69 9.66 -0.64 -22.50
CA TYR A 69 10.74 0.34 -22.51
C TYR A 69 10.49 1.48 -21.51
N PHE A 70 9.26 1.93 -21.35
CA PHE A 70 8.89 2.91 -20.35
C PHE A 70 9.25 2.44 -18.94
N TYR A 71 8.88 1.21 -18.57
CA TYR A 71 9.15 0.68 -17.23
C TYR A 71 10.62 0.34 -16.99
N GLU A 72 11.33 -0.16 -17.99
CA GLU A 72 12.76 -0.47 -17.89
C GLU A 72 13.61 0.80 -17.73
N ASN A 73 13.19 1.91 -18.31
CA ASN A 73 13.92 3.18 -18.28
C ASN A 73 13.32 4.23 -17.33
N ILE A 74 12.33 3.88 -16.53
CA ILE A 74 11.63 4.84 -15.66
C ILE A 74 12.57 5.52 -14.65
N LYS A 75 13.64 4.85 -14.25
CA LYS A 75 14.64 5.40 -13.29
C LYS A 75 15.65 6.35 -13.94
N GLU A 76 15.91 6.19 -15.22
CA GLU A 76 16.98 6.89 -15.93
C GLU A 76 16.44 7.99 -16.85
N SER A 77 15.18 7.92 -17.25
CA SER A 77 14.55 8.86 -18.16
C SER A 77 13.67 9.85 -17.40
N GLU A 78 14.06 11.11 -17.36
CA GLU A 78 13.24 12.21 -16.81
C GLU A 78 11.87 12.29 -17.50
N ASN A 79 11.82 12.07 -18.81
CA ASN A 79 10.56 12.03 -19.56
C ASN A 79 9.65 10.90 -19.09
N SER A 80 10.19 9.72 -18.79
CA SER A 80 9.40 8.59 -18.28
C SER A 80 8.90 8.86 -16.85
N GLN A 81 9.69 9.51 -16.01
CA GLN A 81 9.29 9.87 -14.65
C GLN A 81 8.21 10.95 -14.62
N ASN A 82 8.24 11.88 -15.54
CA ASN A 82 7.25 12.95 -15.67
C ASN A 82 6.02 12.54 -16.48
N ALA A 83 6.08 11.46 -17.23
CA ALA A 83 4.96 10.95 -18.01
C ALA A 83 3.86 10.40 -17.10
N CYS A 84 2.62 10.56 -17.55
CA CYS A 84 1.43 10.08 -16.86
C CYS A 84 0.59 9.23 -17.84
N PRO A 85 1.09 8.04 -18.23
CA PRO A 85 0.47 7.24 -19.30
C PRO A 85 -0.94 6.74 -18.95
N TRP A 86 -1.32 6.81 -17.69
CA TRP A 86 -2.66 6.47 -17.20
C TRP A 86 -3.65 7.65 -17.22
N THR A 87 -3.23 8.85 -17.66
CA THR A 87 -4.11 10.01 -17.84
C THR A 87 -4.16 10.40 -19.31
N PHE A 88 -5.27 10.15 -19.96
CA PHE A 88 -5.57 10.59 -21.32
C PHE A 88 -7.06 10.91 -21.43
N ASP A 89 -7.41 11.81 -22.34
CA ASP A 89 -8.72 12.47 -22.36
C ASP A 89 -9.90 11.49 -22.32
N GLU A 90 -9.88 10.43 -23.14
CA GLU A 90 -10.99 9.46 -23.17
C GLU A 90 -11.12 8.67 -21.85
N TYR A 91 -9.99 8.36 -21.21
CA TYR A 91 -10.00 7.68 -19.92
C TYR A 91 -10.49 8.60 -18.82
N ASP A 92 -10.05 9.84 -18.80
CA ASP A 92 -10.46 10.81 -17.78
C ASP A 92 -11.94 11.17 -17.94
N MET A 93 -12.43 11.36 -19.17
CA MET A 93 -13.87 11.50 -19.43
C MET A 93 -14.68 10.30 -18.93
N ALA A 94 -14.24 9.07 -19.22
CA ALA A 94 -14.91 7.86 -18.75
C ALA A 94 -14.91 7.75 -17.21
N ARG A 95 -13.84 8.16 -16.55
CA ARG A 95 -13.77 8.23 -15.07
C ARG A 95 -14.73 9.27 -14.50
N GLU A 96 -14.82 10.44 -15.12
CA GLU A 96 -15.77 11.49 -14.71
C GLU A 96 -17.21 11.03 -14.86
N GLU A 97 -17.56 10.41 -15.99
CA GLU A 97 -18.88 9.84 -16.22
C GLU A 97 -19.22 8.75 -15.19
N LEU A 98 -18.26 7.84 -14.90
CA LEU A 98 -18.41 6.80 -13.88
C LEU A 98 -18.62 7.41 -12.49
N PHE A 99 -17.85 8.44 -12.15
CA PHE A 99 -17.98 9.16 -10.88
C PHE A 99 -19.38 9.79 -10.75
N TYR A 100 -19.82 10.48 -11.80
CA TYR A 100 -21.14 11.09 -11.83
C TYR A 100 -22.28 10.07 -11.71
N ALA A 101 -22.21 8.97 -12.47
CA ALA A 101 -23.17 7.87 -12.38
C ALA A 101 -23.20 7.25 -10.97
N SER A 102 -22.03 7.09 -10.35
CA SER A 102 -21.90 6.59 -8.97
C SER A 102 -22.57 7.49 -7.94
N LEU A 103 -22.48 8.82 -8.12
CA LEU A 103 -23.20 9.79 -7.29
C LEU A 103 -24.72 9.67 -7.46
N GLN A 104 -25.22 9.44 -8.67
CA GLN A 104 -26.65 9.25 -8.94
C GLN A 104 -27.16 7.96 -8.27
N VAL A 105 -26.42 6.85 -8.38
CA VAL A 105 -26.75 5.59 -7.71
C VAL A 105 -26.78 5.78 -6.19
N ARG A 106 -25.77 6.46 -5.62
CA ARG A 106 -25.71 6.76 -4.18
C ARG A 106 -26.91 7.59 -3.74
N LYS A 107 -27.23 8.64 -4.48
CA LYS A 107 -28.41 9.48 -4.21
C LYS A 107 -29.71 8.68 -4.23
N ALA A 108 -29.91 7.87 -5.26
CA ALA A 108 -31.09 6.99 -5.37
C ALA A 108 -31.16 6.00 -4.19
N PHE A 109 -30.05 5.40 -3.79
CA PHE A 109 -29.98 4.49 -2.66
C PHE A 109 -30.36 5.17 -1.34
N ILE A 110 -29.82 6.36 -1.05
CA ILE A 110 -30.15 7.13 0.15
C ILE A 110 -31.66 7.48 0.18
N LEU A 111 -32.19 7.95 -0.95
CA LEU A 111 -33.59 8.39 -1.05
C LEU A 111 -34.59 7.24 -0.95
N ASN A 112 -34.22 6.02 -1.36
CA ASN A 112 -35.11 4.87 -1.37
C ASN A 112 -34.90 3.89 -0.19
N SER A 113 -33.82 4.06 0.61
CA SER A 113 -33.55 3.20 1.76
C SER A 113 -34.21 3.74 3.04
N PRO A 114 -35.23 3.08 3.57
CA PRO A 114 -35.84 3.49 4.84
C PRO A 114 -34.88 3.29 6.02
N TYR A 115 -33.97 2.34 5.92
CA TYR A 115 -32.96 2.08 6.98
C TYR A 115 -31.97 3.21 7.11
N ILE A 116 -31.44 3.73 6.00
CA ILE A 116 -30.52 4.87 6.02
C ILE A 116 -31.20 6.10 6.60
N LYS A 117 -32.38 6.42 6.12
CA LYS A 117 -33.16 7.56 6.62
C LYS A 117 -33.39 7.48 8.13
N ARG A 118 -33.84 6.32 8.60
CA ARG A 118 -34.05 6.08 10.05
C ARG A 118 -32.77 6.21 10.85
N ASN A 119 -31.68 5.60 10.38
CA ASN A 119 -30.39 5.66 11.08
C ASN A 119 -29.84 7.10 11.13
N LEU A 120 -29.94 7.87 10.08
CA LEU A 120 -29.55 9.29 10.07
C LEU A 120 -30.40 10.12 11.05
N PHE A 121 -31.70 9.85 11.16
CA PHE A 121 -32.54 10.49 12.16
C PHE A 121 -32.15 10.12 13.60
N VAL A 122 -31.90 8.83 13.84
CA VAL A 122 -31.44 8.32 15.13
C VAL A 122 -30.06 8.85 15.49
N TYR A 123 -29.18 9.13 14.52
CA TYR A 123 -27.85 9.70 14.74
C TYR A 123 -27.92 11.06 15.43
N GLN A 124 -28.93 11.86 15.16
CA GLN A 124 -29.16 13.12 15.86
C GLN A 124 -29.45 12.89 17.37
N ALA A 125 -30.30 11.92 17.69
CA ALA A 125 -30.61 11.56 19.08
C ALA A 125 -29.40 10.92 19.79
N TYR A 126 -28.61 10.14 19.06
CA TYR A 126 -27.37 9.53 19.53
C TYR A 126 -26.38 10.60 20.03
N ASN A 127 -26.21 11.69 19.29
CA ASN A 127 -25.31 12.78 19.68
C ASN A 127 -25.89 13.62 20.87
N ASN A 128 -27.19 13.71 20.99
CA ASN A 128 -27.86 14.52 22.02
C ASN A 128 -27.95 13.84 23.40
N GLY A 129 -27.21 12.77 23.64
CA GLY A 129 -27.06 12.18 24.97
C GLY A 129 -28.23 11.33 25.48
N LYS A 130 -29.17 10.94 24.60
CA LYS A 130 -30.37 10.14 24.97
C LYS A 130 -30.11 8.66 25.24
N TYR A 131 -28.90 8.17 24.97
CA TYR A 131 -28.54 6.75 25.06
C TYR A 131 -27.40 6.52 26.06
N THR A 132 -27.41 5.39 26.69
CA THR A 132 -26.31 4.90 27.55
C THR A 132 -25.05 4.60 26.75
N ILE A 133 -23.94 4.40 27.44
CA ILE A 133 -22.65 4.05 26.78
C ILE A 133 -22.75 2.72 26.05
N ALA A 134 -23.40 1.71 26.66
CA ALA A 134 -23.57 0.39 26.06
C ALA A 134 -24.41 0.46 24.78
N GLU A 135 -25.55 1.13 24.82
CA GLU A 135 -26.39 1.35 23.63
C GLU A 135 -25.62 2.11 22.53
N LYS A 136 -24.83 3.10 22.90
CA LYS A 136 -24.01 3.84 21.93
C LYS A 136 -22.93 2.98 21.26
N GLN A 137 -22.33 2.06 22.00
CA GLN A 137 -21.36 1.12 21.43
C GLN A 137 -22.00 0.14 20.45
N GLU A 138 -23.19 -0.36 20.79
CA GLU A 138 -23.96 -1.25 19.93
C GLU A 138 -24.44 -0.53 18.65
N MET A 139 -24.95 0.68 18.77
CA MET A 139 -25.51 1.46 17.68
C MET A 139 -24.45 2.02 16.74
N PHE A 140 -23.23 2.25 17.21
CA PHE A 140 -22.16 2.93 16.47
C PHE A 140 -21.93 2.35 15.08
N PRO A 141 -21.69 1.04 14.88
CA PRO A 141 -21.42 0.49 13.55
C PRO A 141 -22.56 0.75 12.55
N HIS A 142 -23.80 0.63 13.00
CA HIS A 142 -24.99 0.80 12.15
C HIS A 142 -25.19 2.28 11.73
N LEU A 143 -25.02 3.19 12.67
CA LEU A 143 -25.17 4.62 12.41
C LEU A 143 -24.02 5.15 11.55
N PHE A 144 -22.78 4.76 11.84
CA PHE A 144 -21.64 5.19 11.07
C PHE A 144 -21.59 4.59 9.67
N ASN A 145 -22.00 3.35 9.47
CA ASN A 145 -22.18 2.79 8.13
C ASN A 145 -23.20 3.59 7.31
N SER A 146 -24.32 3.99 7.91
CA SER A 146 -25.32 4.81 7.23
C SER A 146 -24.80 6.23 6.97
N LEU A 147 -24.05 6.82 7.90
CA LEU A 147 -23.42 8.11 7.75
C LEU A 147 -22.37 8.09 6.63
N SER A 148 -21.56 7.03 6.54
CA SER A 148 -20.51 6.88 5.52
C SER A 148 -21.06 6.76 4.09
N VAL A 149 -22.31 6.35 3.92
CA VAL A 149 -22.97 6.42 2.61
C VAL A 149 -23.20 7.85 2.16
N VAL A 150 -23.44 8.77 3.09
CA VAL A 150 -23.65 10.20 2.83
C VAL A 150 -22.34 10.98 2.85
N ILE A 151 -21.52 10.73 3.86
CA ILE A 151 -20.23 11.37 4.11
C ILE A 151 -19.16 10.28 4.22
N PRO A 152 -18.56 9.87 3.09
CA PRO A 152 -17.64 8.73 3.07
C PRO A 152 -16.28 9.02 3.70
N VAL A 153 -15.90 10.29 3.79
CA VAL A 153 -14.60 10.73 4.34
C VAL A 153 -14.83 11.70 5.49
N LEU A 154 -14.22 11.40 6.62
CA LEU A 154 -14.23 12.23 7.80
C LEU A 154 -12.79 12.50 8.23
N SER A 155 -12.45 13.74 8.56
CA SER A 155 -11.12 14.09 9.07
C SER A 155 -11.15 14.48 10.52
N SER A 156 -10.06 14.17 11.24
CA SER A 156 -9.88 14.51 12.66
C SER A 156 -8.40 14.57 13.00
N THR A 157 -8.03 15.34 14.00
CA THR A 157 -6.67 15.27 14.56
C THR A 157 -6.55 14.09 15.55
N PHE A 158 -5.34 13.60 15.78
CA PHE A 158 -5.11 12.57 16.81
C PHE A 158 -5.59 12.99 18.19
N ALA A 159 -5.46 14.25 18.55
CA ALA A 159 -5.97 14.79 19.82
C ALA A 159 -7.51 14.67 19.95
N SER A 160 -8.23 14.68 18.86
CA SER A 160 -9.70 14.64 18.83
C SER A 160 -10.28 13.27 18.48
N VAL A 161 -9.52 12.41 17.82
CA VAL A 161 -9.98 11.11 17.30
C VAL A 161 -10.54 10.21 18.42
N GLY A 162 -9.91 10.19 19.59
CA GLY A 162 -10.36 9.39 20.73
C GLY A 162 -11.73 9.79 21.24
N ARG A 163 -12.05 11.09 21.23
CA ARG A 163 -13.37 11.62 21.60
C ARG A 163 -14.38 11.39 20.48
N PHE A 164 -14.00 11.65 19.24
CA PHE A 164 -14.86 11.51 18.07
C PHE A 164 -15.30 10.05 17.86
N LEU A 165 -14.36 9.11 17.98
CA LEU A 165 -14.58 7.68 17.79
C LEU A 165 -14.74 6.93 19.13
N LYS A 166 -15.19 7.59 20.20
CA LYS A 166 -15.26 7.04 21.56
C LYS A 166 -15.97 5.67 21.63
N HIS A 167 -17.01 5.49 20.84
CA HIS A 167 -17.84 4.29 20.84
C HIS A 167 -17.52 3.32 19.68
N ALA A 168 -16.52 3.64 18.86
CA ALA A 168 -16.04 2.74 17.82
C ALA A 168 -15.25 1.57 18.43
N GLY A 169 -15.65 0.37 18.13
CA GLY A 169 -14.94 -0.86 18.54
C GLY A 169 -13.74 -1.16 17.64
N ASN A 170 -13.09 -2.29 17.93
CA ASN A 170 -11.98 -2.79 17.12
C ASN A 170 -12.44 -3.03 15.67
N MET A 171 -11.61 -2.62 14.69
CA MET A 171 -11.84 -2.83 13.25
C MET A 171 -13.22 -2.41 12.73
N SER A 172 -13.88 -1.46 13.39
CA SER A 172 -15.22 -0.99 13.01
C SER A 172 -15.24 -0.06 11.81
N LEU A 173 -14.10 0.54 11.46
CA LEU A 173 -13.94 1.45 10.32
C LEU A 173 -13.18 0.75 9.18
N GLY A 174 -13.46 1.13 7.93
CA GLY A 174 -12.86 0.51 6.76
C GLY A 174 -11.39 0.88 6.58
N MET A 175 -11.12 2.18 6.45
CA MET A 175 -9.78 2.67 6.11
C MET A 175 -9.43 3.91 6.94
N LEU A 176 -8.18 3.99 7.37
CA LEU A 176 -7.54 5.14 7.96
C LEU A 176 -6.49 5.68 6.99
N ILE A 177 -6.50 6.98 6.76
CA ILE A 177 -5.42 7.67 6.06
C ILE A 177 -4.78 8.62 7.06
N ILE A 178 -3.50 8.44 7.32
CA ILE A 178 -2.71 9.31 8.20
C ILE A 178 -1.83 10.17 7.31
N ASP A 179 -2.06 11.46 7.36
CA ASP A 179 -1.23 12.44 6.66
C ASP A 179 -0.24 13.09 7.64
N GLU A 180 0.91 13.56 7.13
CA GLU A 180 2.01 14.12 7.93
C GLU A 180 2.49 13.18 9.06
N SER A 181 2.51 11.90 8.79
CA SER A 181 2.81 10.85 9.77
C SER A 181 4.25 10.86 10.29
N GLY A 182 5.16 11.53 9.58
CA GLY A 182 6.52 11.81 10.05
C GLY A 182 6.56 12.66 11.32
N GLN A 183 5.56 13.51 11.52
CA GLN A 183 5.46 14.39 12.69
C GLN A 183 4.67 13.77 13.86
N ALA A 184 4.10 12.59 13.66
CA ALA A 184 3.21 11.95 14.64
C ALA A 184 3.96 10.95 15.51
N MET A 185 3.79 11.08 16.83
CA MET A 185 4.28 10.08 17.79
C MET A 185 3.49 8.77 17.63
N PRO A 186 4.15 7.60 17.66
CA PRO A 186 3.50 6.28 17.48
C PRO A 186 2.26 6.06 18.34
N GLN A 187 2.32 6.37 19.62
CA GLN A 187 1.21 6.21 20.55
C GLN A 187 -0.02 7.05 20.21
N SER A 188 0.15 8.17 19.50
CA SER A 188 -0.97 9.03 19.10
C SER A 188 -1.87 8.37 18.07
N ALA A 189 -1.31 7.50 17.22
CA ALA A 189 -2.03 6.79 16.17
C ALA A 189 -2.74 5.53 16.66
N LEU A 190 -2.32 4.94 17.81
CA LEU A 190 -2.82 3.64 18.28
C LEU A 190 -4.35 3.59 18.37
N GLY A 191 -4.97 4.64 18.90
CA GLY A 191 -6.42 4.69 19.05
C GLY A 191 -7.16 4.68 17.71
N ALA A 192 -6.61 5.29 16.67
CA ALA A 192 -7.17 5.28 15.32
C ALA A 192 -6.91 3.93 14.62
N LEU A 193 -5.68 3.43 14.69
CA LEU A 193 -5.28 2.15 14.11
C LEU A 193 -6.10 0.98 14.69
N TYR A 194 -6.31 0.94 15.99
CA TYR A 194 -7.13 -0.10 16.65
C TYR A 194 -8.55 -0.19 16.07
N ARG A 195 -9.11 0.95 15.64
CA ARG A 195 -10.49 1.05 15.16
C ARG A 195 -10.67 0.80 13.68
N THR A 196 -9.59 0.64 12.93
CA THR A 196 -9.62 0.53 11.47
C THR A 196 -9.09 -0.82 10.99
N ARG A 197 -9.58 -1.26 9.83
CA ARG A 197 -9.16 -2.53 9.21
C ARG A 197 -7.90 -2.39 8.41
N GLN A 198 -7.71 -1.23 7.78
CA GLN A 198 -6.55 -0.92 6.93
C GLN A 198 -6.09 0.51 7.21
N ALA A 199 -4.79 0.73 7.10
CA ALA A 199 -4.21 2.05 7.22
C ALA A 199 -3.30 2.36 6.03
N VAL A 200 -3.41 3.59 5.52
CA VAL A 200 -2.47 4.19 4.58
C VAL A 200 -1.76 5.30 5.34
N VAL A 201 -0.46 5.17 5.46
CA VAL A 201 0.38 6.11 6.20
C VAL A 201 1.17 6.93 5.19
N VAL A 202 0.95 8.23 5.21
CA VAL A 202 1.55 9.20 4.28
C VAL A 202 2.32 10.24 5.07
N GLY A 203 3.56 10.45 4.72
CA GLY A 203 4.41 11.44 5.37
C GLY A 203 5.83 11.37 4.83
N ASP A 204 6.62 12.32 5.27
CA ASP A 204 8.02 12.41 4.90
C ASP A 204 8.88 12.23 6.16
N PRO A 205 9.60 11.10 6.28
CA PRO A 205 10.44 10.84 7.44
C PRO A 205 11.70 11.72 7.48
N LEU A 206 12.00 12.46 6.41
CA LEU A 206 13.16 13.35 6.31
C LEU A 206 12.83 14.81 6.64
N GLN A 207 11.55 15.12 6.90
CA GLN A 207 11.11 16.42 7.36
C GLN A 207 11.12 16.51 8.89
N VAL A 208 10.14 17.18 9.46
CA VAL A 208 10.06 17.45 10.90
C VAL A 208 9.74 16.17 11.68
N GLU A 209 10.58 15.85 12.64
CA GLU A 209 10.36 14.74 13.58
C GLU A 209 9.29 15.06 14.63
N PRO A 210 8.73 14.03 15.29
CA PRO A 210 7.76 14.25 16.37
C PRO A 210 8.37 15.08 17.51
N VAL A 211 7.64 16.07 18.00
CA VAL A 211 8.07 16.85 19.16
C VAL A 211 7.81 16.07 20.44
N VAL A 212 8.89 15.55 21.04
CA VAL A 212 8.84 14.79 22.28
C VAL A 212 9.21 15.70 23.45
N THR A 213 8.25 15.98 24.33
CA THR A 213 8.44 16.86 25.50
C THR A 213 8.86 16.11 26.77
N ILE A 214 8.77 14.78 26.74
CA ILE A 214 9.11 13.91 27.88
C ILE A 214 10.62 13.63 27.87
N PRO A 215 11.34 13.77 29.00
CA PRO A 215 12.76 13.46 29.09
C PRO A 215 13.06 11.99 28.68
N LYS A 216 14.14 11.78 27.93
CA LYS A 216 14.54 10.45 27.46
C LYS A 216 14.61 9.41 28.58
N VAL A 217 15.20 9.77 29.70
CA VAL A 217 15.34 8.88 30.86
C VAL A 217 13.97 8.34 31.35
N LEU A 218 12.94 9.20 31.35
CA LEU A 218 11.60 8.79 31.76
C LEU A 218 10.97 7.84 30.73
N ILE A 219 11.19 8.10 29.43
CA ILE A 219 10.71 7.21 28.37
C ILE A 219 11.37 5.85 28.48
N ASP A 220 12.68 5.80 28.73
CA ASP A 220 13.40 4.54 28.90
C ASP A 220 12.88 3.75 30.08
N ILE A 221 12.69 4.39 31.25
CA ILE A 221 12.13 3.76 32.45
C ILE A 221 10.72 3.21 32.18
N LEU A 222 9.86 3.96 31.51
CA LEU A 222 8.49 3.53 31.19
C LEU A 222 8.50 2.38 30.19
N ALA A 223 9.33 2.44 29.15
CA ALA A 223 9.48 1.38 28.18
C ALA A 223 9.97 0.07 28.82
N ASP A 224 11.00 0.15 29.64
CA ASP A 224 11.55 -1.01 30.33
C ASP A 224 10.54 -1.60 31.32
N SER A 225 9.77 -0.76 32.05
CA SER A 225 8.73 -1.22 32.97
C SER A 225 7.53 -1.90 32.29
N THR A 226 7.29 -1.57 31.01
CA THR A 226 6.18 -2.10 30.21
C THR A 226 6.61 -3.14 29.17
N GLY A 227 7.92 -3.42 29.07
CA GLY A 227 8.47 -4.39 28.12
C GLY A 227 8.43 -3.92 26.68
N VAL A 228 8.41 -2.60 26.42
CA VAL A 228 8.45 -2.04 25.07
C VAL A 228 9.88 -2.12 24.53
N ALA A 229 10.07 -2.80 23.40
CA ALA A 229 11.37 -2.90 22.75
C ALA A 229 11.88 -1.53 22.25
N ASN A 230 13.20 -1.38 22.21
CA ASN A 230 13.84 -0.11 21.83
C ASN A 230 13.39 0.41 20.46
N GLU A 231 13.17 -0.50 19.52
CA GLU A 231 12.71 -0.19 18.16
C GLU A 231 11.32 0.49 18.09
N TYR A 232 10.55 0.48 19.18
CA TYR A 232 9.24 1.15 19.26
C TYR A 232 9.25 2.39 20.15
N LYS A 233 10.40 2.78 20.70
CA LYS A 233 10.51 3.97 21.54
C LYS A 233 10.29 5.25 20.73
N VAL A 234 9.52 6.15 21.30
CA VAL A 234 9.06 7.41 20.69
C VAL A 234 10.19 8.34 20.24
N ILE A 235 11.34 8.30 20.89
CA ILE A 235 12.44 9.26 20.64
C ILE A 235 13.07 9.03 19.26
N GLU A 236 13.02 7.81 18.75
CA GLU A 236 13.69 7.42 17.51
C GLU A 236 12.68 7.11 16.39
N ASN A 237 11.37 7.19 16.69
CA ASN A 237 10.33 6.71 15.79
C ASN A 237 9.17 7.69 15.66
N SER A 238 8.71 7.85 14.43
CA SER A 238 7.41 8.41 14.07
C SER A 238 6.45 7.30 13.64
N VAL A 239 5.19 7.64 13.43
CA VAL A 239 4.22 6.73 12.79
C VAL A 239 4.69 6.34 11.39
N GLN A 240 5.31 7.27 10.64
CA GLN A 240 5.89 6.99 9.32
C GLN A 240 7.02 5.97 9.42
N THR A 241 7.97 6.16 10.32
CA THR A 241 9.11 5.25 10.48
C THR A 241 8.65 3.82 10.79
N LEU A 242 7.67 3.65 11.66
CA LEU A 242 7.12 2.33 11.95
C LEU A 242 6.40 1.72 10.75
N ALA A 243 5.67 2.52 9.98
CA ALA A 243 5.01 2.04 8.76
C ALA A 243 6.02 1.64 7.69
N ASP A 244 7.09 2.41 7.50
CA ASP A 244 8.17 2.11 6.55
C ASP A 244 8.88 0.80 6.91
N ASN A 245 9.15 0.57 8.20
CA ASN A 245 9.78 -0.67 8.67
C ASN A 245 8.89 -1.91 8.51
N MET A 246 7.57 -1.73 8.53
CA MET A 246 6.60 -2.83 8.35
C MET A 246 6.26 -3.09 6.87
N ASN A 247 6.66 -2.20 5.96
CA ASN A 247 6.32 -2.33 4.55
C ASN A 247 7.20 -3.41 3.89
N GLU A 248 6.57 -4.34 3.19
CA GLU A 248 7.26 -5.38 2.41
C GLU A 248 8.08 -4.78 1.27
N PHE A 249 7.58 -3.70 0.66
CA PHE A 249 8.26 -2.97 -0.41
C PHE A 249 8.93 -1.72 0.18
N ASN A 250 10.23 -1.72 0.24
CA ASN A 250 11.01 -0.62 0.78
C ASN A 250 12.22 -0.29 -0.09
N GLY A 251 12.77 0.91 0.12
CA GLY A 251 13.96 1.42 -0.54
C GLY A 251 14.80 2.22 0.43
N MET A 252 15.91 2.78 -0.07
CA MET A 252 16.79 3.64 0.73
C MET A 252 16.81 5.04 0.11
N ILE A 253 16.67 6.07 0.95
CA ILE A 253 16.99 7.47 0.60
C ILE A 253 18.10 7.89 1.56
N GLY A 254 19.32 8.11 1.03
CA GLY A 254 20.51 8.22 1.86
C GLY A 254 20.72 6.96 2.69
N GLU A 255 20.86 7.12 4.00
CA GLU A 255 21.03 6.03 4.96
C GLU A 255 19.70 5.52 5.55
N ARG A 256 18.57 6.13 5.19
CA ARG A 256 17.27 5.85 5.79
C ARG A 256 16.45 4.90 4.92
N GLN A 257 15.90 3.87 5.54
CA GLN A 257 14.90 3.01 4.93
C GLN A 257 13.56 3.76 4.83
N VAL A 258 12.95 3.69 3.66
CA VAL A 258 11.64 4.27 3.37
C VAL A 258 10.75 3.23 2.70
N GLY A 259 9.45 3.31 2.90
CA GLY A 259 8.49 2.41 2.26
C GLY A 259 8.41 2.65 0.74
N CYS A 260 7.30 3.17 0.25
CA CYS A 260 7.12 3.48 -1.17
C CYS A 260 7.32 4.99 -1.42
N PRO A 261 8.53 5.47 -1.79
CA PRO A 261 8.79 6.89 -1.96
C PRO A 261 8.09 7.43 -3.21
N LEU A 262 7.44 8.59 -3.07
CA LEU A 262 6.93 9.37 -4.18
C LEU A 262 8.02 10.35 -4.62
N VAL A 263 8.75 9.98 -5.66
CA VAL A 263 9.95 10.71 -6.09
C VAL A 263 9.69 11.91 -7.02
N VAL A 264 8.45 12.11 -7.47
CA VAL A 264 8.11 13.23 -8.36
C VAL A 264 7.63 14.44 -7.56
N HIS A 265 8.44 15.48 -7.54
CA HIS A 265 8.14 16.73 -6.84
C HIS A 265 7.28 17.67 -7.70
N ARG A 266 6.25 18.30 -7.07
CA ARG A 266 5.29 19.18 -7.75
C ARG A 266 5.02 20.50 -7.03
N ARG A 267 5.70 20.78 -5.94
CA ARG A 267 5.40 21.95 -5.08
C ARG A 267 6.41 23.09 -5.22
N CYS A 268 7.70 22.81 -5.11
CA CYS A 268 8.74 23.82 -5.09
C CYS A 268 9.34 24.03 -6.48
N ILE A 269 9.59 25.28 -6.82
CA ILE A 269 10.31 25.68 -8.03
C ILE A 269 11.82 25.90 -7.71
N GLU A 270 12.64 26.02 -8.74
CA GLU A 270 14.06 26.38 -8.58
C GLU A 270 14.23 27.77 -7.95
N PRO A 271 15.25 28.00 -7.10
CA PRO A 271 16.30 27.04 -6.68
C PRO A 271 15.94 26.21 -5.44
N MET A 272 14.77 26.39 -4.87
CA MET A 272 14.34 25.72 -3.62
C MET A 272 14.28 24.21 -3.79
N PHE A 273 13.82 23.73 -4.96
CA PHE A 273 13.79 22.31 -5.26
C PHE A 273 15.19 21.69 -5.24
N SER A 274 16.12 22.24 -6.00
CA SER A 274 17.50 21.70 -6.08
C SER A 274 18.21 21.67 -4.73
N ILE A 275 18.02 22.71 -3.91
CA ILE A 275 18.59 22.76 -2.57
C ILE A 275 18.00 21.65 -1.68
N SER A 276 16.68 21.54 -1.64
CA SER A 276 16.01 20.50 -0.84
C SER A 276 16.37 19.10 -1.31
N ASN A 277 16.42 18.88 -2.62
CA ASN A 277 16.75 17.59 -3.22
C ASN A 277 18.17 17.15 -2.86
N MET A 278 19.13 18.08 -2.91
CA MET A 278 20.52 17.82 -2.55
C MET A 278 20.68 17.54 -1.04
N ILE A 279 20.01 18.32 -0.18
CA ILE A 279 20.20 18.24 1.28
C ILE A 279 19.48 17.02 1.88
N SER A 280 18.24 16.75 1.44
CA SER A 280 17.36 15.81 2.13
C SER A 280 17.09 14.53 1.34
N TYR A 281 17.21 14.53 0.00
CA TYR A 281 16.73 13.43 -0.81
C TYR A 281 17.82 12.81 -1.71
N ASP A 282 19.09 13.09 -1.46
CA ASP A 282 20.24 12.50 -2.17
C ASP A 282 20.11 12.65 -3.71
N ASN A 283 19.57 13.78 -4.17
CA ASN A 283 19.26 14.09 -5.56
C ASN A 283 18.35 13.06 -6.28
N ARG A 284 17.53 12.33 -5.54
CA ARG A 284 16.66 11.27 -6.10
C ARG A 284 15.29 11.75 -6.53
N MET A 285 14.94 12.99 -6.20
CA MET A 285 13.64 13.56 -6.60
C MET A 285 13.73 14.12 -8.02
N SER A 286 12.67 13.89 -8.79
CA SER A 286 12.47 14.48 -10.13
C SER A 286 11.43 15.57 -10.10
N VAL A 287 11.46 16.49 -11.08
CA VAL A 287 10.55 17.64 -11.15
C VAL A 287 9.50 17.46 -12.24
N SER A 288 8.25 17.76 -11.93
CA SER A 288 7.13 17.64 -12.87
C SER A 288 6.47 18.98 -13.25
N TYR A 289 7.14 20.13 -13.05
CA TYR A 289 6.47 21.43 -13.25
C TYR A 289 6.83 22.16 -14.54
N THR A 290 7.31 21.49 -15.56
CA THR A 290 7.61 22.10 -16.87
C THR A 290 6.41 22.78 -17.54
N HIS A 291 5.19 22.59 -17.01
CA HIS A 291 3.96 23.18 -17.54
C HIS A 291 3.29 24.25 -16.65
N LEU A 292 3.85 24.56 -15.48
CA LEU A 292 3.25 25.56 -14.57
C LEU A 292 3.68 27.02 -14.85
N ARG A 293 4.46 27.28 -15.91
CA ARG A 293 4.89 28.66 -16.28
C ARG A 293 3.78 29.54 -16.91
N ALA A 294 2.56 29.08 -17.02
CA ALA A 294 1.54 29.78 -17.82
C ALA A 294 0.56 30.68 -17.04
N HIS A 295 0.67 30.78 -15.70
CA HIS A 295 -0.28 31.59 -14.92
C HIS A 295 0.35 32.45 -13.81
N GLU A 296 1.55 32.99 -14.06
CA GLU A 296 2.06 34.11 -13.27
C GLU A 296 2.04 35.38 -14.13
N THR A 297 0.88 36.01 -14.19
CA THR A 297 0.72 37.44 -14.40
C THR A 297 -0.43 37.92 -13.54
#